data_d23b78ea0476df37f1351899b2a80aae
#
_entry.id   d23b78ea0476df37f1351899b2a80aae
#
_cell.length_a   1.000
_cell.length_b   1.000
_cell.length_c   1.000
_cell.angle_alpha   90.00
_cell.angle_beta   90.00
_cell.angle_gamma   90.00
#
_symmetry.space_group_name_H-M   'P 1'
#
loop_
_entity.id
_entity.type
_entity.pdbx_description
1 polymer ?
#
loop_
_entity_poly.entity_id
_entity_poly.type
_entity_poly.pdbx_seq_one_letter_code
_entity_poly.pdbx_strand_id
1 'polypeptide(L)'
;EKLFEYAKNELNNLASKDEPFNLTMLTVDTHFTDGYVCELCQNQYDEQYSNVIACSSRQVSEFLDWIKQQDFYDNTTVVISGDHLTMDSDYIERQNATDFNRRTYFTIVNGAAVNEKPCVEREYTTLDLYPTTLAALGVQIEGNRLGLGTNLYSGEDTLIEKYGLDYINVELLKDSQLYRKKLLYGKN
;
A
#
# COMPACT_ATOMS: atom_id res chain seq x y z
N GLU A 1 14.77 8.96 6.47
CA GLU A 1 15.47 8.82 7.76
C GLU A 1 14.65 9.42 8.90
N LYS A 2 14.54 10.73 9.02
CA LYS A 2 13.85 11.44 10.12
C LYS A 2 12.39 11.02 10.32
N LEU A 3 11.69 10.70 9.24
CA LEU A 3 10.29 10.23 9.31
C LEU A 3 10.19 8.97 10.18
N PHE A 4 11.10 8.01 10.02
CA PHE A 4 11.09 6.77 10.81
C PHE A 4 11.46 7.02 12.28
N GLU A 5 12.33 7.99 12.58
CA GLU A 5 12.63 8.39 13.96
C GLU A 5 11.40 9.00 14.65
N TYR A 6 10.70 9.91 13.95
CA TYR A 6 9.46 10.49 14.44
C TYR A 6 8.37 9.44 14.62
N ALA A 7 8.25 8.50 13.68
CA ALA A 7 7.29 7.42 13.76
C ALA A 7 7.56 6.49 14.96
N LYS A 8 8.82 6.14 15.24
CA LYS A 8 9.18 5.35 16.44
C LYS A 8 8.78 6.06 17.71
N ASN A 9 9.07 7.36 17.81
CA ASN A 9 8.70 8.17 18.96
C ASN A 9 7.17 8.25 19.14
N GLU A 10 6.44 8.45 18.05
CA GLU A 10 4.98 8.53 18.10
C GLU A 10 4.34 7.18 18.41
N LEU A 11 4.85 6.07 17.87
CA LEU A 11 4.37 4.72 18.21
C LEU A 11 4.56 4.42 19.70
N ASN A 12 5.71 4.77 20.27
CA ASN A 12 5.92 4.62 21.72
C ASN A 12 4.94 5.47 22.53
N ASN A 13 4.68 6.72 22.11
CA ASN A 13 3.70 7.58 22.75
C ASN A 13 2.27 7.05 22.64
N LEU A 14 1.88 6.54 21.47
CA LEU A 14 0.55 5.96 21.25
C LEU A 14 0.36 4.68 22.05
N ALA A 15 1.35 3.78 22.02
CA ALA A 15 1.30 2.51 22.77
C ALA A 15 1.22 2.71 24.28
N SER A 16 1.79 3.81 24.80
CA SER A 16 1.74 4.12 26.24
C SER A 16 0.35 4.52 26.76
N LYS A 17 -0.61 4.79 25.85
CA LYS A 17 -1.96 5.28 26.22
C LYS A 17 -2.96 4.16 26.52
N ASP A 18 -2.57 2.91 26.27
CA ASP A 18 -3.44 1.72 26.42
C ASP A 18 -4.79 1.85 25.66
N GLU A 19 -4.74 2.49 24.50
CA GLU A 19 -5.88 2.72 23.59
C GLU A 19 -5.55 2.20 22.19
N PRO A 20 -6.54 1.73 21.42
CA PRO A 20 -6.31 1.41 20.01
C PRO A 20 -5.79 2.63 19.24
N PHE A 21 -4.79 2.43 18.39
CA PHE A 21 -4.21 3.51 17.60
C PHE A 21 -4.10 3.15 16.13
N ASN A 22 -3.98 4.17 15.30
CA ASN A 22 -3.58 4.06 13.89
C ASN A 22 -2.49 5.10 13.64
N LEU A 23 -1.38 4.67 13.06
CA LEU A 23 -0.34 5.55 12.54
C LEU A 23 -0.19 5.31 11.04
N THR A 24 -0.43 6.34 10.24
CA THR A 24 -0.22 6.32 8.80
C THR A 24 0.97 7.19 8.44
N MET A 25 1.88 6.63 7.63
CA MET A 25 3.09 7.30 7.17
C MET A 25 3.13 7.32 5.65
N LEU A 26 3.61 8.42 5.07
CA LEU A 26 3.94 8.51 3.64
C LEU A 26 5.44 8.78 3.51
N THR A 27 6.17 7.82 2.92
CA THR A 27 7.58 8.00 2.55
C THR A 27 7.66 8.68 1.19
N VAL A 28 8.55 9.67 1.03
CA VAL A 28 8.62 10.49 -0.20
C VAL A 28 9.98 10.46 -0.89
N ASP A 29 10.96 9.76 -0.31
CA ASP A 29 12.33 9.75 -0.86
C ASP A 29 12.39 9.14 -2.28
N THR A 30 11.45 8.25 -2.62
CA THR A 30 11.32 7.63 -3.96
C THR A 30 10.46 8.42 -4.94
N HIS A 31 10.10 9.68 -4.63
CA HIS A 31 9.37 10.53 -5.57
C HIS A 31 10.24 10.90 -6.78
N PHE A 32 9.65 10.93 -8.00
CA PHE A 32 10.37 11.32 -9.21
C PHE A 32 10.71 12.83 -9.20
N THR A 33 11.76 13.30 -9.87
CA THR A 33 12.72 12.59 -10.72
C THR A 33 13.88 12.10 -9.86
N ASP A 34 14.35 10.86 -10.12
CA ASP A 34 15.55 10.22 -9.52
C ASP A 34 15.54 10.09 -7.98
N GLY A 35 14.46 10.47 -7.30
CA GLY A 35 14.33 10.40 -5.86
C GLY A 35 15.25 11.34 -5.08
N TYR A 36 15.19 11.25 -3.76
CA TYR A 36 16.01 12.03 -2.84
C TYR A 36 17.09 11.17 -2.16
N VAL A 37 18.35 11.52 -2.35
CA VAL A 37 19.47 10.82 -1.71
C VAL A 37 19.65 11.37 -0.29
N CYS A 38 19.41 10.53 0.72
CA CYS A 38 19.69 10.84 2.12
C CYS A 38 21.07 10.32 2.55
N GLU A 39 21.52 10.68 3.75
CA GLU A 39 22.82 10.27 4.29
C GLU A 39 22.99 8.75 4.43
N LEU A 40 21.89 8.00 4.51
CA LEU A 40 21.90 6.54 4.61
C LEU A 40 21.98 5.84 3.24
N CYS A 41 21.81 6.55 2.13
CA CYS A 41 21.86 5.96 0.81
C CYS A 41 23.28 5.51 0.48
N GLN A 42 23.41 4.25 0.05
CA GLN A 42 24.66 3.68 -0.43
C GLN A 42 24.72 3.80 -1.96
N ASN A 43 25.91 3.99 -2.51
CA ASN A 43 26.13 4.05 -3.96
C ASN A 43 26.46 2.63 -4.48
N GLN A 44 25.42 1.78 -4.60
CA GLN A 44 25.53 0.38 -5.02
C GLN A 44 25.23 0.17 -6.51
N TYR A 45 24.50 1.10 -7.10
CA TYR A 45 24.04 1.05 -8.49
C TYR A 45 24.49 2.29 -9.24
N ASP A 46 24.65 2.19 -10.54
CA ASP A 46 25.03 3.31 -11.40
C ASP A 46 23.96 4.42 -11.44
N GLU A 47 22.69 4.03 -11.32
CA GLU A 47 21.55 4.94 -11.34
C GLU A 47 21.20 5.43 -9.93
N GLN A 48 21.08 6.75 -9.77
CA GLN A 48 20.69 7.37 -8.48
C GLN A 48 19.38 6.81 -7.96
N TYR A 49 18.36 6.71 -8.83
CA TYR A 49 17.04 6.25 -8.42
C TYR A 49 17.05 4.82 -7.89
N SER A 50 17.86 3.93 -8.47
CA SER A 50 18.07 2.57 -7.96
C SER A 50 18.66 2.59 -6.54
N ASN A 51 19.62 3.47 -6.27
CA ASN A 51 20.22 3.64 -4.93
C ASN A 51 19.18 4.15 -3.92
N VAL A 52 18.31 5.09 -4.32
CA VAL A 52 17.25 5.64 -3.46
C VAL A 52 16.19 4.58 -3.16
N ILE A 53 15.76 3.80 -4.16
CA ILE A 53 14.80 2.69 -3.96
C ILE A 53 15.39 1.66 -3.00
N ALA A 54 16.62 1.24 -3.18
CA ALA A 54 17.30 0.29 -2.30
C ALA A 54 17.43 0.85 -0.87
N CYS A 55 17.76 2.13 -0.73
CA CYS A 55 17.83 2.82 0.54
C CYS A 55 16.48 2.86 1.26
N SER A 56 15.43 3.24 0.56
CA SER A 56 14.07 3.28 1.09
C SER A 56 13.61 1.88 1.54
N SER A 57 13.83 0.87 0.73
CA SER A 57 13.50 -0.52 1.04
C SER A 57 14.20 -1.00 2.32
N ARG A 58 15.50 -0.69 2.47
CA ARG A 58 16.25 -1.04 3.69
C ARG A 58 15.69 -0.33 4.92
N GLN A 59 15.41 0.98 4.84
CA GLN A 59 14.84 1.74 5.96
C GLN A 59 13.46 1.21 6.38
N VAL A 60 12.62 0.80 5.43
CA VAL A 60 11.32 0.15 5.71
C VAL A 60 11.54 -1.19 6.42
N SER A 61 12.49 -2.01 5.96
CA SER A 61 12.82 -3.29 6.58
C SER A 61 13.32 -3.10 8.02
N GLU A 62 14.25 -2.19 8.25
CA GLU A 62 14.78 -1.87 9.57
C GLU A 62 13.70 -1.33 10.53
N PHE A 63 12.76 -0.54 10.01
CA PHE A 63 11.62 -0.06 10.78
C PHE A 63 10.66 -1.21 11.15
N LEU A 64 10.37 -2.11 10.21
CA LEU A 64 9.55 -3.29 10.48
C LEU A 64 10.23 -4.20 11.52
N ASP A 65 11.54 -4.40 11.43
CA ASP A 65 12.27 -5.20 12.41
C ASP A 65 12.28 -4.54 13.80
N TRP A 66 12.31 -3.22 13.86
CA TRP A 66 12.12 -2.49 15.11
C TRP A 66 10.70 -2.69 15.68
N ILE A 67 9.64 -2.59 14.84
CA ILE A 67 8.24 -2.83 15.26
C ILE A 67 8.10 -4.24 15.86
N LYS A 68 8.69 -5.25 15.24
CA LYS A 68 8.62 -6.65 15.72
C LYS A 68 9.22 -6.86 17.11
N GLN A 69 10.04 -5.95 17.59
CA GLN A 69 10.67 -6.01 18.90
C GLN A 69 9.88 -5.27 19.98
N GLN A 70 8.75 -4.64 19.64
CA GLN A 70 7.96 -3.85 20.57
C GLN A 70 6.87 -4.71 21.23
N ASP A 71 6.53 -4.41 22.47
CA ASP A 71 5.50 -5.13 23.24
C ASP A 71 4.11 -5.06 22.59
N PHE A 72 3.85 -4.03 21.78
CA PHE A 72 2.58 -3.88 21.06
C PHE A 72 2.50 -4.69 19.76
N TYR A 73 3.59 -5.34 19.30
CA TYR A 73 3.63 -6.01 17.99
C TYR A 73 2.58 -7.09 17.84
N ASP A 74 2.39 -7.94 18.86
CA ASP A 74 1.46 -9.07 18.77
C ASP A 74 0.00 -8.64 18.53
N ASN A 75 -0.32 -7.40 18.83
CA ASN A 75 -1.65 -6.79 18.61
C ASN A 75 -1.62 -5.67 17.55
N THR A 76 -0.66 -5.68 16.64
CA THR A 76 -0.49 -4.64 15.64
C THR A 76 -0.39 -5.23 14.24
N THR A 77 -1.29 -4.83 13.35
CA THR A 77 -1.19 -5.15 11.92
C THR A 77 -0.42 -4.05 11.20
N VAL A 78 0.58 -4.43 10.42
CA VAL A 78 1.36 -3.50 9.60
C VAL A 78 0.98 -3.68 8.13
N VAL A 79 0.57 -2.59 7.48
CA VAL A 79 0.21 -2.55 6.06
C VAL A 79 1.23 -1.69 5.32
N ILE A 80 1.84 -2.24 4.28
CA ILE A 80 2.81 -1.53 3.44
C ILE A 80 2.28 -1.58 2.00
N SER A 81 2.10 -0.41 1.38
CA SER A 81 1.66 -0.33 -0.02
C SER A 81 2.37 0.78 -0.77
N GLY A 82 2.63 0.55 -2.06
CA GLY A 82 2.92 1.64 -2.98
C GLY A 82 1.63 2.40 -3.31
N ASP A 83 1.72 3.71 -3.40
CA ASP A 83 0.61 4.59 -3.73
C ASP A 83 0.27 4.54 -5.23
N HIS A 84 1.29 4.53 -6.09
CA HIS A 84 1.17 4.40 -7.55
C HIS A 84 2.48 3.93 -8.18
N LEU A 85 2.47 3.64 -9.47
CA LEU A 85 3.68 3.36 -10.25
C LEU A 85 4.53 4.63 -10.36
N THR A 86 5.87 4.46 -10.39
CA THR A 86 6.73 5.63 -10.62
C THR A 86 6.38 6.32 -11.92
N MET A 87 6.38 7.67 -11.90
CA MET A 87 6.19 8.53 -13.06
C MET A 87 7.53 8.84 -13.77
N ASP A 88 8.64 8.29 -13.31
CA ASP A 88 9.95 8.46 -13.92
C ASP A 88 10.08 7.57 -15.17
N SER A 89 9.53 8.05 -16.30
CA SER A 89 9.58 7.34 -17.59
C SER A 89 11.00 7.12 -18.07
N ASP A 90 11.88 8.11 -17.90
CA ASP A 90 13.25 8.06 -18.37
C ASP A 90 14.05 6.98 -17.64
N TYR A 91 13.84 6.84 -16.32
CA TYR A 91 14.41 5.73 -15.56
C TYR A 91 13.92 4.37 -16.07
N ILE A 92 12.62 4.23 -16.33
CA ILE A 92 12.03 2.98 -16.84
C ILE A 92 12.62 2.61 -18.21
N GLU A 93 12.81 3.58 -19.10
CA GLU A 93 13.45 3.39 -20.40
C GLU A 93 14.91 2.94 -20.25
N ARG A 94 15.69 3.63 -19.39
CA ARG A 94 17.09 3.25 -19.13
C ARG A 94 17.24 1.84 -18.55
N GLN A 95 16.25 1.39 -17.79
CA GLN A 95 16.21 0.02 -17.25
C GLN A 95 15.68 -1.03 -18.24
N ASN A 96 15.35 -0.66 -19.48
CA ASN A 96 14.68 -1.51 -20.48
C ASN A 96 13.41 -2.19 -19.94
N ALA A 97 12.66 -1.48 -19.12
CA ALA A 97 11.49 -2.00 -18.40
C ALA A 97 10.15 -1.46 -18.95
N THR A 98 10.13 -0.88 -20.15
CA THR A 98 8.92 -0.32 -20.79
C THR A 98 7.86 -1.39 -21.05
N ASP A 99 8.27 -2.58 -21.45
CA ASP A 99 7.38 -3.71 -21.75
C ASP A 99 7.07 -4.57 -20.52
N PHE A 100 7.65 -4.23 -19.37
CA PHE A 100 7.40 -4.97 -18.14
C PHE A 100 6.05 -4.59 -17.53
N ASN A 101 5.23 -5.59 -17.16
CA ASN A 101 3.97 -5.35 -16.46
C ASN A 101 4.24 -4.90 -15.01
N ARG A 102 4.43 -3.60 -14.83
CA ARG A 102 4.74 -2.99 -13.53
C ARG A 102 3.53 -3.03 -12.61
N ARG A 103 3.80 -3.26 -11.33
CA ARG A 103 2.78 -3.32 -10.27
C ARG A 103 3.24 -2.53 -9.06
N THR A 104 2.30 -2.05 -8.28
CA THR A 104 2.58 -1.49 -6.95
C THR A 104 2.81 -2.63 -5.96
N TYR A 105 3.66 -2.37 -4.97
CA TYR A 105 3.88 -3.30 -3.87
C TYR A 105 2.72 -3.23 -2.88
N PHE A 106 2.28 -4.37 -2.36
CA PHE A 106 1.32 -4.47 -1.28
C PHE A 106 1.61 -5.68 -0.42
N THR A 107 1.70 -5.48 0.89
CA THR A 107 1.83 -6.56 1.86
C THR A 107 1.20 -6.19 3.20
N ILE A 108 0.74 -7.20 3.91
CA ILE A 108 0.22 -7.10 5.26
C ILE A 108 1.02 -8.05 6.15
N VAL A 109 1.52 -7.53 7.26
CA VAL A 109 2.26 -8.29 8.26
C VAL A 109 1.43 -8.34 9.54
N ASN A 110 1.37 -9.51 10.16
CA ASN A 110 0.65 -9.76 11.40
C ASN A 110 -0.86 -9.44 11.31
N GLY A 111 -1.48 -9.79 10.18
CA GLY A 111 -2.93 -9.67 10.01
C GLY A 111 -3.69 -10.79 10.72
N ALA A 112 -4.84 -10.47 11.31
CA ALA A 112 -5.71 -11.43 12.01
C ALA A 112 -6.47 -12.39 11.07
N ALA A 113 -6.65 -12.02 9.79
CA ALA A 113 -7.39 -12.81 8.83
C ALA A 113 -6.57 -13.97 8.23
N VAL A 114 -7.26 -15.06 7.90
CA VAL A 114 -6.68 -16.22 7.21
C VAL A 114 -7.15 -16.23 5.75
N ASN A 115 -6.22 -16.49 4.84
CA ASN A 115 -6.54 -16.58 3.41
C ASN A 115 -7.40 -17.81 3.09
N GLU A 116 -8.53 -17.62 2.43
CA GLU A 116 -9.37 -18.68 1.85
C GLU A 116 -8.85 -19.10 0.47
N LYS A 117 -8.22 -18.17 -0.28
CA LYS A 117 -7.52 -18.44 -1.54
C LYS A 117 -6.03 -18.09 -1.41
N PRO A 118 -5.12 -18.77 -2.17
CA PRO A 118 -3.72 -18.37 -2.25
C PRO A 118 -3.60 -16.92 -2.75
N CYS A 119 -3.02 -16.03 -1.96
CA CYS A 119 -2.90 -14.61 -2.33
C CYS A 119 -1.95 -14.36 -3.52
N VAL A 120 -1.05 -15.29 -3.82
CA VAL A 120 -0.13 -15.20 -4.96
C VAL A 120 -0.79 -15.33 -6.33
N GLU A 121 -2.02 -15.83 -6.39
CA GLU A 121 -2.79 -16.04 -7.62
C GLU A 121 -3.89 -15.01 -7.83
N ARG A 122 -4.02 -14.03 -6.91
CA ARG A 122 -5.08 -13.02 -6.97
C ARG A 122 -4.72 -11.88 -7.93
N GLU A 123 -5.66 -11.54 -8.79
CA GLU A 123 -5.64 -10.29 -9.56
C GLU A 123 -6.47 -9.22 -8.84
N TYR A 124 -5.86 -8.09 -8.51
CA TYR A 124 -6.51 -7.05 -7.71
C TYR A 124 -6.00 -5.65 -8.05
N THR A 125 -6.72 -4.66 -7.59
CA THR A 125 -6.39 -3.24 -7.72
C THR A 125 -6.28 -2.56 -6.36
N THR A 126 -5.92 -1.28 -6.34
CA THR A 126 -5.91 -0.46 -5.12
C THR A 126 -7.31 -0.34 -4.47
N LEU A 127 -8.39 -0.60 -5.21
CA LEU A 127 -9.75 -0.62 -4.68
C LEU A 127 -9.94 -1.72 -3.62
N ASP A 128 -9.20 -2.82 -3.76
CA ASP A 128 -9.31 -4.00 -2.89
C ASP A 128 -8.51 -3.87 -1.59
N LEU A 129 -7.60 -2.87 -1.50
CA LEU A 129 -6.71 -2.72 -0.35
C LEU A 129 -7.46 -2.33 0.92
N TYR A 130 -8.47 -1.46 0.83
CA TYR A 130 -9.21 -1.00 2.01
C TYR A 130 -10.02 -2.12 2.68
N PRO A 131 -10.91 -2.85 2.01
CA PRO A 131 -11.60 -3.99 2.63
C PRO A 131 -10.64 -5.07 3.12
N THR A 132 -9.53 -5.29 2.42
CA THR A 132 -8.49 -6.25 2.84
C THR A 132 -7.80 -5.80 4.12
N THR A 133 -7.47 -4.51 4.25
CA THR A 133 -6.89 -3.94 5.47
C THR A 133 -7.84 -4.08 6.65
N LEU A 134 -9.13 -3.79 6.48
CA LEU A 134 -10.13 -3.98 7.54
C LEU A 134 -10.25 -5.44 7.97
N ALA A 135 -10.27 -6.36 7.00
CA ALA A 135 -10.29 -7.79 7.30
C ALA A 135 -9.03 -8.24 8.06
N ALA A 136 -7.85 -7.72 7.67
CA ALA A 136 -6.60 -7.97 8.40
C ALA A 136 -6.63 -7.49 9.86
N LEU A 137 -7.42 -6.47 10.16
CA LEU A 137 -7.68 -5.98 11.52
C LEU A 137 -8.76 -6.79 12.26
N GLY A 138 -9.29 -7.85 11.65
CA GLY A 138 -10.34 -8.70 12.24
C GLY A 138 -11.77 -8.20 12.03
N VAL A 139 -11.97 -7.15 11.23
CA VAL A 139 -13.32 -6.63 10.91
C VAL A 139 -14.04 -7.60 9.98
N GLN A 140 -15.25 -8.01 10.35
CA GLN A 140 -16.12 -8.79 9.49
C GLN A 140 -16.85 -7.87 8.52
N ILE A 141 -16.74 -8.17 7.22
CA ILE A 141 -17.36 -7.39 6.14
C ILE A 141 -18.44 -8.25 5.51
N GLU A 142 -19.69 -7.81 5.63
CA GLU A 142 -20.82 -8.51 5.00
C GLU A 142 -20.62 -8.57 3.47
N GLY A 143 -20.71 -9.78 2.90
CA GLY A 143 -20.48 -10.03 1.49
C GLY A 143 -19.03 -9.80 1.02
N ASN A 144 -18.08 -9.64 1.94
CA ASN A 144 -16.64 -9.45 1.66
C ASN A 144 -16.30 -8.29 0.72
N ARG A 145 -17.17 -7.28 0.61
CA ARG A 145 -17.02 -6.13 -0.29
C ARG A 145 -17.31 -4.82 0.39
N LEU A 146 -16.51 -3.79 0.05
CA LEU A 146 -16.78 -2.40 0.39
C LEU A 146 -16.59 -1.52 -0.84
N GLY A 147 -17.68 -0.86 -1.27
CA GLY A 147 -17.67 -0.10 -2.52
C GLY A 147 -17.33 -1.00 -3.71
N LEU A 148 -16.24 -0.68 -4.40
CA LEU A 148 -15.74 -1.46 -5.53
C LEU A 148 -14.66 -2.49 -5.13
N GLY A 149 -14.22 -2.48 -3.89
CA GLY A 149 -13.15 -3.37 -3.41
C GLY A 149 -13.67 -4.68 -2.83
N THR A 150 -12.89 -5.73 -2.99
CA THR A 150 -13.12 -7.06 -2.43
C THR A 150 -12.07 -7.37 -1.37
N ASN A 151 -12.45 -8.01 -0.28
CA ASN A 151 -11.54 -8.56 0.71
C ASN A 151 -10.72 -9.69 0.10
N LEU A 152 -9.41 -9.50 -0.07
CA LEU A 152 -8.51 -10.47 -0.69
C LEU A 152 -8.29 -11.74 0.15
N TYR A 153 -8.59 -11.71 1.44
CA TYR A 153 -8.57 -12.92 2.28
C TYR A 153 -9.75 -13.86 1.99
N SER A 154 -10.85 -13.34 1.42
CA SER A 154 -12.03 -14.12 1.11
C SER A 154 -11.87 -14.96 -0.15
N GLY A 155 -12.77 -15.95 -0.31
CA GLY A 155 -12.92 -16.72 -1.54
C GLY A 155 -13.57 -15.96 -2.71
N GLU A 156 -14.08 -14.74 -2.48
CA GLU A 156 -14.77 -13.93 -3.50
C GLU A 156 -13.83 -13.39 -4.56
N ASP A 157 -14.25 -13.42 -5.83
CA ASP A 157 -13.49 -12.84 -6.93
C ASP A 157 -13.47 -11.31 -6.83
N THR A 158 -12.32 -10.69 -7.15
CA THR A 158 -12.24 -9.24 -7.34
C THR A 158 -13.00 -8.80 -8.60
N LEU A 159 -13.20 -7.51 -8.78
CA LEU A 159 -13.85 -7.03 -10.01
C LEU A 159 -13.01 -7.33 -11.25
N ILE A 160 -11.68 -7.27 -11.16
CA ILE A 160 -10.83 -7.59 -12.32
C ILE A 160 -10.72 -9.09 -12.57
N GLU A 161 -10.75 -9.94 -11.57
CA GLU A 161 -10.87 -11.39 -11.75
C GLU A 161 -12.17 -11.77 -12.46
N LYS A 162 -13.24 -11.05 -12.17
CA LYS A 162 -14.58 -11.34 -12.71
C LYS A 162 -14.84 -10.75 -14.10
N TYR A 163 -14.36 -9.54 -14.36
CA TYR A 163 -14.70 -8.76 -15.56
C TYR A 163 -13.51 -8.39 -16.43
N GLY A 164 -12.30 -8.55 -15.93
CA GLY A 164 -11.06 -8.10 -16.59
C GLY A 164 -10.74 -6.62 -16.34
N LEU A 165 -9.45 -6.31 -16.34
CA LEU A 165 -8.93 -4.96 -16.04
C LEU A 165 -9.42 -3.91 -17.05
N ASP A 166 -9.40 -4.23 -18.35
CA ASP A 166 -9.81 -3.30 -19.41
C ASP A 166 -11.28 -2.90 -19.28
N TYR A 167 -12.14 -3.88 -18.99
CA TYR A 167 -13.56 -3.59 -18.77
C TYR A 167 -13.76 -2.66 -17.57
N ILE A 168 -13.12 -2.95 -16.46
CA ILE A 168 -13.23 -2.12 -15.24
C ILE A 168 -12.70 -0.71 -15.50
N ASN A 169 -11.58 -0.55 -16.21
CA ASN A 169 -11.06 0.77 -16.57
C ASN A 169 -12.05 1.58 -17.41
N VAL A 170 -12.73 0.95 -18.37
CA VAL A 170 -13.78 1.61 -19.17
C VAL A 170 -14.97 2.00 -18.29
N GLU A 171 -15.39 1.14 -17.36
CA GLU A 171 -16.50 1.44 -16.46
C GLU A 171 -16.17 2.60 -15.50
N LEU A 172 -14.93 2.68 -14.99
CA LEU A 172 -14.48 3.75 -14.10
C LEU A 172 -14.41 5.12 -14.79
N LEU A 173 -14.25 5.16 -16.12
CA LEU A 173 -14.28 6.41 -16.89
C LEU A 173 -15.68 6.98 -17.11
N LYS A 174 -16.74 6.20 -16.81
CA LYS A 174 -18.12 6.66 -17.00
C LYS A 174 -18.50 7.71 -15.96
N ASP A 175 -19.29 8.71 -16.40
CA ASP A 175 -19.80 9.76 -15.53
C ASP A 175 -20.76 9.19 -14.46
N SER A 176 -20.41 9.38 -13.20
CA SER A 176 -21.26 8.99 -12.08
C SER A 176 -22.03 10.19 -11.55
N GLN A 177 -23.32 10.24 -11.83
CA GLN A 177 -24.23 11.27 -11.33
C GLN A 177 -24.32 11.28 -9.79
N LEU A 178 -24.24 10.11 -9.16
CA LEU A 178 -24.20 9.97 -7.71
C LEU A 178 -22.94 10.64 -7.13
N TYR A 179 -21.76 10.32 -7.69
CA TYR A 179 -20.50 10.93 -7.28
C TYR A 179 -20.53 12.44 -7.41
N ARG A 180 -20.92 12.94 -8.58
CA ARG A 180 -20.97 14.38 -8.86
C ARG A 180 -21.95 15.11 -7.96
N LYS A 181 -23.21 14.64 -7.85
CA LYS A 181 -24.26 15.34 -7.11
C LYS A 181 -24.06 15.26 -5.61
N LYS A 182 -23.75 14.06 -5.06
CA LYS A 182 -23.71 13.87 -3.62
C LYS A 182 -22.32 14.08 -3.01
N LEU A 183 -21.25 13.64 -3.68
CA LEU A 183 -19.92 13.70 -3.11
C LEU A 183 -19.18 14.98 -3.47
N LEU A 184 -19.18 15.39 -4.76
CA LEU A 184 -18.47 16.60 -5.17
C LEU A 184 -19.24 17.88 -4.87
N TYR A 185 -20.54 17.93 -5.14
CA TYR A 185 -21.31 19.18 -5.01
C TYR A 185 -22.19 19.26 -3.77
N GLY A 186 -22.28 18.19 -2.98
CA GLY A 186 -23.04 18.17 -1.72
C GLY A 186 -24.53 18.54 -1.89
N LYS A 187 -25.09 18.36 -3.08
CA LYS A 187 -26.51 18.65 -3.36
C LYS A 187 -27.34 17.41 -3.03
N ASN A 188 -28.22 17.56 -2.03
CA ASN A 188 -29.28 16.61 -1.72
C ASN A 188 -30.29 16.48 -2.85
#